data_23eec1beafe23e6e2bb72b2fc345b5ae
#
_entry.id   23eec1beafe23e6e2bb72b2fc345b5ae
#
_cell.length_a   1.000
_cell.length_b   1.000
_cell.length_c   1.000
_cell.angle_alpha   90.00
_cell.angle_beta   90.00
_cell.angle_gamma   90.00
#
_symmetry.space_group_name_H-M   'P 1'
#
loop_
_entity.id
_entity.type
_entity.pdbx_description
1 polymer ?
#
loop_
_entity_poly.entity_id
_entity_poly.type
_entity_poly.pdbx_seq_one_letter_code
_entity_poly.pdbx_strand_id
1 'polypeptide(L)' 'LQASIQEMQKSWAIIDSGSRDPHWDIYWCNLNADINSAEVERIISPEQAWYLREKYLRMERE' A
#
# COMPACT_ATOMS: atom_id res chain seq x y z
N LEU A 1 6.92 0.08 7.48
CA LEU A 1 6.33 0.63 6.24
C LEU A 1 7.05 0.13 4.99
N GLN A 2 8.38 0.11 5.00
CA GLN A 2 9.17 -0.33 3.85
C GLN A 2 8.89 -1.80 3.49
N ALA A 3 8.82 -2.67 4.47
CA ALA A 3 8.52 -4.09 4.25
C ALA A 3 7.11 -4.27 3.66
N SER A 4 6.13 -3.53 4.16
CA SER A 4 4.76 -3.59 3.65
C SER A 4 4.68 -3.11 2.20
N ILE A 5 5.44 -2.09 1.85
CA ILE A 5 5.51 -1.59 0.48
C ILE A 5 6.10 -2.66 -0.45
N GLN A 6 7.19 -3.31 -0.03
CA GLN A 6 7.84 -4.34 -0.83
C GLN A 6 6.91 -5.53 -1.06
N GLU A 7 6.20 -5.97 -0.04
CA GLU A 7 5.22 -7.06 -0.15
C GLU A 7 4.09 -6.70 -1.10
N MET A 8 3.58 -5.48 -1.00
CA MET A 8 2.51 -5.01 -1.89
C MET A 8 2.99 -4.94 -3.35
N GLN A 9 4.22 -4.48 -3.56
CA GLN A 9 4.80 -4.44 -4.92
C GLN A 9 4.91 -5.82 -5.53
N LYS A 10 5.31 -6.81 -4.76
CA LYS A 10 5.37 -8.21 -5.23
C LYS A 10 4.00 -8.73 -5.61
N SER A 11 2.99 -8.43 -4.78
CA SER A 11 1.61 -8.82 -5.05
C SER A 11 1.10 -8.18 -6.35
N TRP A 12 1.33 -6.89 -6.54
CA TRP A 12 0.94 -6.20 -7.77
C TRP A 12 1.65 -6.77 -9.00
N ALA A 13 2.91 -7.16 -8.87
CA ALA A 13 3.64 -7.78 -9.97
C ALA A 13 2.99 -9.10 -10.39
N ILE A 14 2.54 -9.91 -9.44
CA ILE A 14 1.82 -11.15 -9.71
C ILE A 14 0.51 -10.88 -10.43
N ILE A 15 -0.26 -9.91 -9.93
CA ILE A 15 -1.56 -9.53 -10.52
C ILE A 15 -1.36 -8.96 -11.93
N ASP A 16 -0.38 -8.09 -12.12
CA ASP A 16 -0.11 -7.45 -13.41
C ASP A 16 0.37 -8.45 -14.45
N SER A 17 0.93 -9.59 -14.03
CA SER A 17 1.31 -10.67 -14.94
C SER A 17 0.13 -11.53 -15.40
N GLY A 18 -1.07 -11.24 -14.92
CA GLY A 18 -2.29 -11.98 -15.23
C GLY A 18 -2.60 -13.12 -14.27
N SER A 19 -1.81 -13.24 -13.20
CA SER A 19 -2.02 -14.27 -12.18
C SER A 19 -2.83 -13.70 -11.01
N ARG A 20 -3.25 -14.60 -10.11
CA ARG A 20 -3.92 -14.21 -8.86
C ARG A 20 -2.96 -14.38 -7.69
N ASP A 21 -3.01 -13.43 -6.76
CA ASP A 21 -2.35 -13.58 -5.47
C ASP A 21 -3.43 -13.71 -4.39
N PRO A 22 -3.58 -14.89 -3.77
CA PRO A 22 -4.61 -15.09 -2.75
C PRO A 22 -4.37 -14.28 -1.48
N HIS A 23 -3.17 -13.74 -1.29
CA HIS A 23 -2.82 -12.92 -0.13
C HIS A 23 -2.82 -11.42 -0.43
N TRP A 24 -3.31 -11.02 -1.60
CA TRP A 24 -3.35 -9.62 -2.01
C TRP A 24 -4.08 -8.73 -1.00
N ASP A 25 -5.23 -9.16 -0.51
CA ASP A 25 -6.04 -8.39 0.45
C ASP A 25 -5.27 -8.15 1.74
N ILE A 26 -4.54 -9.16 2.21
CA ILE A 26 -3.75 -9.07 3.45
C ILE A 26 -2.65 -8.03 3.29
N TYR A 27 -1.92 -8.06 2.20
CA TYR A 27 -0.86 -7.09 1.92
C TYR A 27 -1.41 -5.68 1.76
N TRP A 28 -2.54 -5.56 1.08
CA TRP A 28 -3.21 -4.28 0.89
C TRP A 28 -3.64 -3.67 2.23
N CYS A 29 -4.30 -4.46 3.07
CA CYS A 29 -4.73 -4.02 4.40
C CYS A 29 -3.56 -3.67 5.30
N ASN A 30 -2.50 -4.47 5.28
CA ASN A 30 -1.31 -4.22 6.08
C ASN A 30 -0.63 -2.91 5.70
N LEU A 31 -0.47 -2.67 4.41
CA LEU A 31 0.14 -1.43 3.95
C LEU A 31 -0.76 -0.23 4.28
N ASN A 32 -2.06 -0.35 4.08
CA ASN A 32 -2.99 0.73 4.42
C ASN A 32 -2.93 1.07 5.91
N ALA A 33 -2.88 0.05 6.78
CA ALA A 33 -2.75 0.25 8.22
C ALA A 33 -1.42 0.92 8.59
N ASP A 34 -0.32 0.51 7.96
CA ASP A 34 0.99 1.12 8.16
C ASP A 34 1.01 2.59 7.76
N ILE A 35 0.40 2.92 6.62
CA ILE A 35 0.31 4.30 6.15
C ILE A 35 -0.51 5.14 7.15
N ASN A 36 -1.65 4.61 7.59
CA ASN A 36 -2.50 5.29 8.56
C ASN A 36 -1.78 5.54 9.88
N SER A 37 -1.06 4.55 10.39
CA SER A 37 -0.28 4.68 11.62
C SER A 37 0.81 5.73 11.48
N ALA A 38 1.54 5.72 10.38
CA ALA A 38 2.59 6.69 10.12
C ALA A 38 2.03 8.12 10.01
N GLU A 39 0.85 8.27 9.42
CA GLU A 39 0.18 9.58 9.33
C GLU A 39 -0.27 10.07 10.71
N VAL A 40 -0.89 9.20 11.52
CA VAL A 40 -1.37 9.53 12.87
C VAL A 40 -0.19 9.90 13.77
N GLU A 41 0.92 9.19 13.68
CA GLU A 41 2.13 9.46 14.45
C GLU A 41 2.95 10.63 13.88
N ARG A 42 2.51 11.21 12.77
CA ARG A 42 3.16 12.33 12.10
C ARG A 42 4.57 12.01 11.61
N ILE A 43 4.83 10.74 11.31
CA ILE A 43 6.08 10.31 10.66
C ILE A 43 6.06 10.77 9.21
N ILE A 44 4.87 10.76 8.59
CA ILE A 44 4.66 11.26 7.23
C ILE A 44 3.52 12.29 7.24
N SER A 45 3.54 13.20 6.27
CA SER A 45 2.48 14.19 6.11
C SER A 45 1.24 13.56 5.44
N PRO A 46 0.05 14.21 5.53
CA PRO A 46 -1.13 13.74 4.78
C PRO A 46 -0.88 13.64 3.28
N GLU A 47 -0.10 14.54 2.70
CA GLU A 47 0.25 14.50 1.29
C GLU A 47 1.09 13.27 0.95
N GLN A 48 2.07 12.96 1.79
CA GLN A 48 2.89 11.76 1.64
C GLN A 48 2.06 10.50 1.79
N ALA A 49 1.12 10.49 2.75
CA ALA A 49 0.22 9.36 2.96
C ALA A 49 -0.62 9.09 1.70
N TRP A 50 -1.20 10.14 1.10
CA TRP A 50 -1.96 10.00 -0.13
C TRP A 50 -1.09 9.57 -1.30
N TYR A 51 0.14 10.09 -1.41
CA TYR A 51 1.09 9.66 -2.43
C TYR A 51 1.33 8.15 -2.36
N LEU A 52 1.54 7.63 -1.15
CA LEU A 52 1.76 6.20 -0.94
C LEU A 52 0.52 5.37 -1.28
N ARG A 53 -0.66 5.86 -0.89
CA ARG A 53 -1.92 5.18 -1.21
C ARG A 53 -2.16 5.12 -2.71
N GLU A 54 -1.97 6.22 -3.41
CA GLU A 54 -2.17 6.28 -4.85
C GLU A 54 -1.17 5.38 -5.59
N LYS A 55 0.09 5.41 -5.16
CA LYS A 55 1.17 4.69 -5.84
C LYS A 55 1.14 3.18 -5.58
N TYR A 56 0.97 2.80 -4.32
CA TYR A 56 1.12 1.39 -3.92
C TYR A 56 -0.19 0.67 -3.67
N LEU A 57 -1.25 1.36 -3.30
CA LEU A 57 -2.58 0.78 -3.10
C LEU A 57 -3.50 1.02 -4.29
N ARG A 58 -3.07 1.82 -5.24
CA ARG A 58 -3.84 2.19 -6.43
C ARG A 58 -5.19 2.80 -6.08
N MET A 59 -5.25 3.53 -4.97
CA MET A 59 -6.42 4.28 -4.58
C MET A 59 -6.54 5.56 -5.38
N GLU A 60 -7.77 5.96 -5.70
CA GLU A 60 -8.03 7.24 -6.33
C GLU A 60 -8.41 8.27 -5.27
N ARG A 61 -7.82 9.45 -5.37
CA ARG A 61 -8.16 10.58 -4.54
C ARG A 61 -9.31 11.34 -5.20
N GLU A 62 -10.40 11.45 -4.49
CA GLU A 62 -11.55 12.25 -4.95
C GLU A 62 -11.41 13.72 -4.60
#